data_56299dc5d4dd0a77dae42bcb40207bd2
#
_entry.id   56299dc5d4dd0a77dae42bcb40207bd2
#
_cell.length_a   1.000
_cell.length_b   1.000
_cell.length_c   1.000
_cell.angle_alpha   90.00
_cell.angle_beta   90.00
_cell.angle_gamma   90.00
#
_symmetry.space_group_name_H-M   'P 1'
#
loop_
_entity.id
_entity.type
_entity.pdbx_description
1 polymer ?
#
loop_
_entity_poly.entity_id
_entity_poly.type
_entity_poly.pdbx_seq_one_letter_code
_entity_poly.pdbx_strand_id
1 'polypeptide(L)'
;MNNVKVRFAPSPTGWMHIGNTRTALFNYLWTQKMGGKLLLRIDDTDKLRSKKEYEEGIRDALTWLGIRWDEEARQSARFSRYDEVVGKLKQAGRIYACYDTPEELEFKRKRLLAKGLPPIYDRQALRYTAEDLSRFLSLIHI
;
A
#
# COMPACT_ATOMS: atom_id res chain seq x y z
N MET A 1 -32.39 -3.30 -0.98
CA MET A 1 -31.45 -4.09 -1.81
C MET A 1 -30.06 -3.83 -1.25
N ASN A 2 -29.35 -4.85 -0.79
CA ASN A 2 -27.97 -4.66 -0.31
C ASN A 2 -27.09 -4.30 -1.51
N ASN A 3 -26.59 -3.07 -1.51
CA ASN A 3 -25.73 -2.55 -2.58
C ASN A 3 -24.31 -3.10 -2.36
N VAL A 4 -24.08 -4.36 -2.68
CA VAL A 4 -22.79 -5.03 -2.52
C VAL A 4 -21.78 -4.41 -3.48
N LYS A 5 -20.67 -3.92 -2.93
CA LYS A 5 -19.52 -3.45 -3.71
C LYS A 5 -18.27 -4.13 -3.19
N VAL A 6 -17.58 -4.82 -4.05
CA VAL A 6 -16.30 -5.48 -3.74
C VAL A 6 -15.16 -4.86 -4.53
N ARG A 7 -13.94 -5.19 -4.17
CA ARG A 7 -12.74 -4.62 -4.79
C ARG A 7 -11.69 -5.69 -5.04
N PHE A 8 -11.14 -5.68 -6.24
CA PHE A 8 -9.85 -6.28 -6.55
C PHE A 8 -8.81 -5.17 -6.67
N ALA A 9 -7.69 -5.27 -5.96
CA ALA A 9 -6.74 -4.17 -5.81
C ALA A 9 -5.28 -4.65 -6.01
N PRO A 10 -4.90 -5.02 -7.24
CA PRO A 10 -3.56 -5.46 -7.55
C PRO A 10 -2.57 -4.29 -7.60
N SER A 11 -1.31 -4.56 -7.18
CA SER A 11 -0.20 -3.64 -7.41
C SER A 11 0.50 -4.01 -8.73
N PRO A 12 0.74 -3.04 -9.64
CA PRO A 12 1.36 -3.30 -10.94
C PRO A 12 2.89 -3.38 -10.83
N THR A 13 3.39 -4.23 -9.90
CA THR A 13 4.83 -4.45 -9.62
C THR A 13 5.37 -5.73 -10.26
N GLY A 14 4.56 -6.42 -11.05
CA GLY A 14 4.86 -7.65 -11.76
C GLY A 14 3.63 -8.19 -12.48
N TRP A 15 3.81 -9.28 -13.23
CA TRP A 15 2.73 -9.96 -13.92
C TRP A 15 1.74 -10.62 -12.95
N MET A 16 0.49 -10.71 -13.37
CA MET A 16 -0.51 -11.47 -12.62
C MET A 16 -0.12 -12.95 -12.55
N HIS A 17 -0.31 -13.54 -11.38
CA HIS A 17 -0.13 -14.97 -11.15
C HIS A 17 -1.42 -15.59 -10.60
N ILE A 18 -1.47 -16.92 -10.56
CA ILE A 18 -2.67 -17.66 -10.20
C ILE A 18 -3.28 -17.26 -8.85
N GLY A 19 -2.46 -16.84 -7.88
CA GLY A 19 -2.93 -16.35 -6.57
C GLY A 19 -3.77 -15.08 -6.69
N ASN A 20 -3.30 -14.11 -7.50
CA ASN A 20 -4.02 -12.86 -7.77
C ASN A 20 -5.30 -13.14 -8.56
N THR A 21 -5.20 -13.99 -9.58
CA THR A 21 -6.31 -14.43 -10.41
C THR A 21 -7.43 -15.07 -9.58
N ARG A 22 -7.09 -15.96 -8.66
CA ARG A 22 -8.05 -16.57 -7.73
C ARG A 22 -8.80 -15.51 -6.93
N THR A 23 -8.09 -14.51 -6.39
CA THR A 23 -8.71 -13.44 -5.62
C THR A 23 -9.67 -12.60 -6.49
N ALA A 24 -9.27 -12.25 -7.71
CA ALA A 24 -10.12 -11.55 -8.66
C ALA A 24 -11.39 -12.34 -8.97
N LEU A 25 -11.23 -13.65 -9.26
CA LEU A 25 -12.34 -14.54 -9.60
C LEU A 25 -13.37 -14.64 -8.46
N PHE A 26 -12.93 -14.84 -7.21
CA PHE A 26 -13.86 -14.89 -6.07
C PHE A 26 -14.64 -13.61 -5.90
N ASN A 27 -13.99 -12.44 -6.02
CA ASN A 27 -14.66 -11.15 -5.95
C ASN A 27 -15.69 -11.01 -7.09
N TYR A 28 -15.32 -11.38 -8.31
CA TYR A 28 -16.21 -11.33 -9.47
C TYR A 28 -17.44 -12.25 -9.30
N LEU A 29 -17.24 -13.50 -8.95
CA LEU A 29 -18.32 -14.45 -8.74
C LEU A 29 -19.28 -14.00 -7.62
N TRP A 30 -18.74 -13.40 -6.57
CA TRP A 30 -19.56 -12.83 -5.51
C TRP A 30 -20.42 -11.67 -6.00
N THR A 31 -19.87 -10.77 -6.80
CA THR A 31 -20.67 -9.67 -7.39
C THR A 31 -21.76 -10.19 -8.31
N GLN A 32 -21.45 -11.19 -9.14
CA GLN A 32 -22.45 -11.81 -10.02
C GLN A 32 -23.58 -12.42 -9.21
N LYS A 33 -23.26 -13.18 -8.16
CA LYS A 33 -24.27 -13.82 -7.28
C LYS A 33 -25.13 -12.80 -6.55
N MET A 34 -24.59 -11.68 -6.13
CA MET A 34 -25.25 -10.68 -5.29
C MET A 34 -25.87 -9.52 -6.09
N GLY A 35 -25.70 -9.48 -7.41
CA GLY A 35 -26.09 -8.33 -8.23
C GLY A 35 -25.35 -7.04 -7.82
N GLY A 36 -24.08 -7.19 -7.39
CA GLY A 36 -23.26 -6.10 -6.88
C GLY A 36 -22.35 -5.46 -7.93
N LYS A 37 -21.38 -4.67 -7.49
CA LYS A 37 -20.36 -4.01 -8.33
C LYS A 37 -18.96 -4.44 -7.96
N LEU A 38 -18.10 -4.63 -8.96
CA LEU A 38 -16.67 -4.87 -8.82
C LEU A 38 -15.90 -3.60 -9.14
N LEU A 39 -15.08 -3.13 -8.19
CA LEU A 39 -14.10 -2.07 -8.38
C LEU A 39 -12.71 -2.68 -8.65
N LEU A 40 -12.12 -2.37 -9.78
CA LEU A 40 -10.69 -2.57 -10.00
C LEU A 40 -9.94 -1.33 -9.47
N ARG A 41 -9.05 -1.53 -8.47
CA ARG A 41 -8.20 -0.45 -7.98
C ARG A 41 -6.74 -0.79 -8.23
N ILE A 42 -6.07 0.01 -9.02
CA ILE A 42 -4.63 -0.15 -9.24
C ILE A 42 -3.88 0.48 -8.06
N ASP A 43 -3.16 -0.36 -7.31
CA ASP A 43 -2.39 0.05 -6.13
C ASP A 43 -0.93 0.34 -6.53
N ASP A 44 -0.72 1.49 -7.17
CA ASP A 44 0.50 1.97 -7.80
C ASP A 44 1.29 2.97 -6.93
N THR A 45 1.24 2.82 -5.61
CA THR A 45 1.95 3.70 -4.67
C THR A 45 3.45 3.46 -4.64
N ASP A 46 3.92 2.27 -5.00
CA ASP A 46 5.34 1.95 -5.16
C ASP A 46 5.81 2.40 -6.55
N LYS A 47 6.24 3.66 -6.65
CA LYS A 47 6.66 4.27 -7.93
C LYS A 47 7.89 3.62 -8.56
N LEU A 48 8.76 2.97 -7.76
CA LEU A 48 9.98 2.34 -8.26
C LEU A 48 9.68 1.01 -8.98
N ARG A 49 8.73 0.24 -8.48
CA ARG A 49 8.40 -1.08 -9.01
C ARG A 49 7.16 -1.10 -9.90
N SER A 50 6.28 -0.10 -9.77
CA SER A 50 5.06 -0.01 -10.60
C SER A 50 5.41 0.36 -12.03
N LYS A 51 4.92 -0.44 -12.99
CA LYS A 51 5.13 -0.22 -14.41
C LYS A 51 3.82 -0.27 -15.17
N LYS A 52 3.72 0.56 -16.21
CA LYS A 52 2.54 0.64 -17.07
C LYS A 52 2.26 -0.70 -17.76
N GLU A 53 3.29 -1.41 -18.21
CA GLU A 53 3.15 -2.74 -18.83
C GLU A 53 2.46 -3.76 -17.93
N TYR A 54 2.75 -3.74 -16.61
CA TYR A 54 2.09 -4.64 -15.65
C TYR A 54 0.65 -4.23 -15.39
N GLU A 55 0.36 -2.93 -15.41
CA GLU A 55 -1.01 -2.43 -15.28
C GLU A 55 -1.88 -2.84 -16.48
N GLU A 56 -1.35 -2.71 -17.70
CA GLU A 56 -2.01 -3.19 -18.92
C GLU A 56 -2.19 -4.71 -18.86
N GLY A 57 -1.15 -5.46 -18.47
CA GLY A 57 -1.22 -6.91 -18.30
C GLY A 57 -2.24 -7.38 -17.27
N ILE A 58 -2.52 -6.59 -16.21
CA ILE A 58 -3.61 -6.86 -15.26
C ILE A 58 -4.96 -6.80 -15.97
N ARG A 59 -5.21 -5.74 -16.76
CA ARG A 59 -6.48 -5.59 -17.50
C ARG A 59 -6.66 -6.69 -18.55
N ASP A 60 -5.60 -7.00 -19.27
CA ASP A 60 -5.61 -8.05 -20.30
C ASP A 60 -5.92 -9.42 -19.69
N ALA A 61 -5.25 -9.76 -18.58
CA ALA A 61 -5.49 -11.03 -17.88
C ALA A 61 -6.92 -11.13 -17.35
N LEU A 62 -7.47 -10.06 -16.77
CA LEU A 62 -8.87 -10.04 -16.30
C LEU A 62 -9.85 -10.19 -17.48
N THR A 63 -9.60 -9.48 -18.57
CA THR A 63 -10.42 -9.55 -19.79
C THR A 63 -10.37 -10.95 -20.40
N TRP A 64 -9.20 -11.56 -20.48
CA TRP A 64 -9.02 -12.93 -20.98
C TRP A 64 -9.80 -13.96 -20.15
N LEU A 65 -9.88 -13.75 -18.83
CA LEU A 65 -10.66 -14.58 -17.90
C LEU A 65 -12.18 -14.30 -17.95
N GLY A 66 -12.63 -13.35 -18.76
CA GLY A 66 -14.03 -12.92 -18.81
C GLY A 66 -14.48 -12.14 -17.57
N ILE A 67 -13.53 -11.68 -16.74
CA ILE A 67 -13.82 -10.88 -15.56
C ILE A 67 -14.00 -9.41 -16.00
N ARG A 68 -15.19 -8.87 -15.77
CA ARG A 68 -15.52 -7.47 -16.04
C ARG A 68 -15.63 -6.71 -14.71
N TRP A 69 -15.20 -5.45 -14.71
CA TRP A 69 -15.35 -4.55 -13.56
C TRP A 69 -16.22 -3.35 -13.94
N ASP A 70 -16.94 -2.82 -12.97
CA ASP A 70 -17.89 -1.73 -13.15
C ASP A 70 -17.25 -0.37 -12.96
N GLU A 71 -16.21 -0.31 -12.11
CA GLU A 71 -15.52 0.92 -11.78
C GLU A 71 -14.01 0.69 -11.73
N GLU A 72 -13.24 1.73 -12.03
CA GLU A 72 -11.80 1.71 -11.91
C GLU A 72 -11.29 2.91 -11.10
N ALA A 73 -10.29 2.68 -10.26
CA ALA A 73 -9.61 3.71 -9.50
C ALA A 73 -8.10 3.45 -9.45
N ARG A 74 -7.34 4.51 -9.22
CA ARG A 74 -5.88 4.46 -9.07
C ARG A 74 -5.47 5.14 -7.77
N GLN A 75 -4.58 4.52 -7.02
CA GLN A 75 -4.09 5.07 -5.75
C GLN A 75 -3.29 6.36 -5.95
N SER A 76 -2.39 6.39 -6.96
CA SER A 76 -1.55 7.57 -7.24
C SER A 76 -2.35 8.83 -7.59
N ALA A 77 -3.55 8.69 -8.15
CA ALA A 77 -4.44 9.80 -8.43
C ALA A 77 -5.05 10.44 -7.16
N ARG A 78 -4.78 9.87 -5.98
CA ARG A 78 -5.36 10.30 -4.70
C ARG A 78 -4.31 10.75 -3.68
N PHE A 79 -3.07 11.00 -4.08
CA PHE A 79 -2.01 11.40 -3.15
C PHE A 79 -2.35 12.68 -2.39
N SER A 80 -2.93 13.69 -3.03
CA SER A 80 -3.36 14.92 -2.35
C SER A 80 -4.33 14.64 -1.18
N ARG A 81 -5.24 13.67 -1.37
CA ARG A 81 -6.15 13.23 -0.31
C ARG A 81 -5.42 12.51 0.82
N TYR A 82 -4.39 11.73 0.49
CA TYR A 82 -3.56 11.07 1.50
C TYR A 82 -2.75 12.07 2.31
N ASP A 83 -2.18 13.10 1.67
CA ASP A 83 -1.44 14.18 2.33
C ASP A 83 -2.34 14.96 3.30
N GLU A 84 -3.58 15.26 2.90
CA GLU A 84 -4.58 15.89 3.77
C GLU A 84 -4.85 15.04 5.03
N VAL A 85 -5.05 13.72 4.85
CA VAL A 85 -5.30 12.79 5.97
C VAL A 85 -4.07 12.66 6.85
N VAL A 86 -2.87 12.57 6.28
CA VAL A 86 -1.59 12.56 7.01
C VAL A 86 -1.46 13.82 7.86
N GLY A 87 -1.81 15.00 7.31
CA GLY A 87 -1.83 16.25 8.07
C GLY A 87 -2.74 16.18 9.30
N LYS A 88 -3.96 15.67 9.14
CA LYS A 88 -4.91 15.49 10.26
C LYS A 88 -4.39 14.49 11.31
N LEU A 89 -3.77 13.39 10.88
CA LEU A 89 -3.20 12.41 11.78
C LEU A 89 -2.00 12.95 12.57
N LYS A 90 -1.16 13.79 11.94
CA LYS A 90 -0.09 14.52 12.63
C LYS A 90 -0.63 15.43 13.71
N GLN A 91 -1.62 16.26 13.39
CA GLN A 91 -2.27 17.18 14.34
C GLN A 91 -2.91 16.41 15.52
N ALA A 92 -3.49 15.25 15.25
CA ALA A 92 -4.07 14.38 16.26
C ALA A 92 -3.04 13.54 17.06
N GLY A 93 -1.72 13.69 16.81
CA GLY A 93 -0.66 12.92 17.47
C GLY A 93 -0.68 11.42 17.18
N ARG A 94 -1.34 11.01 16.07
CA ARG A 94 -1.50 9.58 15.71
C ARG A 94 -0.34 9.04 14.89
N ILE A 95 0.46 9.92 14.30
CA ILE A 95 1.66 9.57 13.53
C ILE A 95 2.80 10.49 13.93
N TYR A 96 4.01 10.03 13.78
CA TYR A 96 5.25 10.73 14.08
C TYR A 96 6.30 10.45 12.99
N ALA A 97 7.26 11.37 12.85
CA ALA A 97 8.37 11.18 11.91
C ALA A 97 9.38 10.16 12.44
N CYS A 98 9.85 9.29 11.56
CA CYS A 98 10.94 8.35 11.82
C CYS A 98 12.07 8.66 10.84
N TYR A 99 13.28 8.82 11.37
CA TYR A 99 14.47 9.19 10.60
C TYR A 99 15.49 8.06 10.48
N ASP A 100 15.15 6.85 10.98
CA ASP A 100 15.99 5.67 10.79
C ASP A 100 16.10 5.33 9.30
N THR A 101 17.30 5.05 8.82
CA THR A 101 17.52 4.57 7.45
C THR A 101 17.04 3.13 7.28
N PRO A 102 16.81 2.65 6.03
CA PRO A 102 16.48 1.25 5.78
C PRO A 102 17.51 0.28 6.35
N GLU A 103 18.80 0.63 6.29
CA GLU A 103 19.92 -0.17 6.80
C GLU A 103 19.87 -0.26 8.33
N GLU A 104 19.60 0.84 9.03
CA GLU A 104 19.44 0.87 10.48
C GLU A 104 18.23 0.04 10.94
N LEU A 105 17.12 0.14 10.24
CA LEU A 105 15.92 -0.65 10.53
C LEU A 105 16.20 -2.14 10.31
N GLU A 106 16.88 -2.51 9.23
CA GLU A 106 17.24 -3.91 8.96
C GLU A 106 18.24 -4.45 9.99
N PHE A 107 19.21 -3.64 10.42
CA PHE A 107 20.13 -4.01 11.50
C PHE A 107 19.41 -4.25 12.82
N LYS A 108 18.49 -3.35 13.21
CA LYS A 108 17.64 -3.51 14.40
C LYS A 108 16.82 -4.79 14.31
N ARG A 109 16.23 -5.07 13.15
CA ARG A 109 15.46 -6.28 12.89
C ARG A 109 16.29 -7.54 13.07
N LYS A 110 17.46 -7.63 12.41
CA LYS A 110 18.37 -8.79 12.53
C LYS A 110 18.80 -9.02 13.96
N ARG A 111 19.11 -7.96 14.70
CA ARG A 111 19.52 -8.05 16.13
C ARG A 111 18.41 -8.64 17.02
N LEU A 112 17.15 -8.28 16.78
CA LEU A 112 16.01 -8.84 17.53
C LEU A 112 15.81 -10.31 17.18
N LEU A 113 15.83 -10.67 15.90
CA LEU A 113 15.70 -12.06 15.44
C LEU A 113 16.81 -12.96 15.99
N ALA A 114 18.07 -12.49 16.05
CA ALA A 114 19.18 -13.21 16.63
C ALA A 114 19.01 -13.50 18.13
N LYS A 115 18.19 -12.69 18.83
CA LYS A 115 17.82 -12.89 20.24
C LYS A 115 16.53 -13.71 20.41
N GLY A 116 15.95 -14.25 19.35
CA GLY A 116 14.66 -14.94 19.40
C GLY A 116 13.47 -14.03 19.68
N LEU A 117 13.62 -12.70 19.55
CA LEU A 117 12.57 -11.72 19.78
C LEU A 117 11.88 -11.33 18.48
N PRO A 118 10.57 -11.02 18.51
CA PRO A 118 9.85 -10.52 17.36
C PRO A 118 10.45 -9.18 16.88
N PRO A 119 10.58 -8.94 15.57
CA PRO A 119 11.23 -7.75 14.99
C PRO A 119 10.29 -6.54 15.01
N ILE A 120 9.89 -6.11 16.21
CA ILE A 120 9.01 -4.97 16.43
C ILE A 120 9.86 -3.70 16.56
N TYR A 121 9.48 -2.63 15.86
CA TYR A 121 10.13 -1.32 15.97
C TYR A 121 9.99 -0.77 17.39
N ASP A 122 11.10 -0.29 17.97
CA ASP A 122 11.21 0.15 19.37
C ASP A 122 10.59 1.53 19.64
N ARG A 123 10.07 2.19 18.62
CA ARG A 123 9.49 3.55 18.66
C ARG A 123 10.45 4.62 19.21
N GLN A 124 11.75 4.43 18.99
CA GLN A 124 12.78 5.36 19.45
C GLN A 124 12.52 6.79 18.99
N ALA A 125 11.99 6.98 17.77
CA ALA A 125 11.68 8.28 17.23
C ALA A 125 10.69 9.13 18.07
N LEU A 126 9.87 8.50 18.91
CA LEU A 126 9.01 9.22 19.86
C LEU A 126 9.76 9.86 21.03
N ARG A 127 11.02 9.50 21.23
CA ARG A 127 11.87 9.98 22.35
C ARG A 127 12.86 11.05 21.93
N TYR A 128 12.87 11.41 20.64
CA TYR A 128 13.77 12.43 20.11
C TYR A 128 13.43 13.80 20.68
N THR A 129 14.47 14.52 21.11
CA THR A 129 14.38 15.92 21.56
C THR A 129 14.26 16.86 20.37
N ALA A 130 13.94 18.13 20.63
CA ALA A 130 13.93 19.17 19.59
C ALA A 130 15.31 19.34 18.93
N GLU A 131 16.39 19.13 19.71
CA GLU A 131 17.77 19.19 19.22
C GLU A 131 18.08 18.01 18.26
N ASP A 132 17.67 16.77 18.62
CA ASP A 132 17.79 15.61 17.77
C ASP A 132 17.04 15.82 16.44
N LEU A 133 15.82 16.35 16.49
CA LEU A 133 15.01 16.63 15.31
C LEU A 133 15.67 17.68 14.40
N SER A 134 16.23 18.73 14.98
CA SER A 134 16.97 19.77 14.23
C SER A 134 18.18 19.16 13.51
N ARG A 135 18.94 18.29 14.19
CA ARG A 135 20.07 17.57 13.60
C ARG A 135 19.65 16.67 12.45
N PHE A 136 18.56 15.87 12.59
CA PHE A 136 18.08 15.01 11.51
C PHE A 136 17.61 15.83 10.31
N LEU A 137 16.87 16.91 10.51
CA LEU A 137 16.42 17.78 9.43
C LEU A 137 17.58 18.44 8.66
N SER A 138 18.69 18.73 9.32
CA SER A 138 19.90 19.28 8.66
C SER A 138 20.64 18.24 7.80
N LEU A 139 20.42 16.94 8.03
CA LEU A 139 21.04 15.85 7.28
C LEU A 139 20.18 15.38 6.08
N ILE A 140 18.92 15.81 6.02
CA ILE A 140 18.04 15.53 4.88
C ILE A 140 18.36 16.56 3.79
N HIS A 141 19.31 16.23 2.92
CA HIS A 141 19.44 16.92 1.65
C HIS A 141 18.36 16.39 0.71
N ILE A 142 17.35 17.23 0.46
CA ILE A 142 16.33 17.00 -0.55
C ILE A 142 16.93 17.28 -1.93
#